data_e904ea52b41fbe132d9299ea9d40231a
#
_entry.id   e904ea52b41fbe132d9299ea9d40231a
#
_cell.length_a   1.000
_cell.length_b   1.000
_cell.length_c   1.000
_cell.angle_alpha   90.00
_cell.angle_beta   90.00
_cell.angle_gamma   90.00
#
_symmetry.space_group_name_H-M   'P 1'
#
loop_
_entity.id
_entity.type
_entity.pdbx_description
1 polymer ?
#
loop_
_entity_poly.entity_id
_entity_poly.type
_entity_poly.pdbx_seq_one_letter_code
_entity_poly.pdbx_strand_id
1 'polypeptide(L)'
;PTRPCTPDCAVNICGDGYPLTPGEACDDGNLVDGDTCRPDCTLPPTCGNNKIDNGEACDDGNLIESDGCIACKKAVCGDGHVQTNVESCDDGQESPTCNADCSVRACGDAKLNTSAGEACDLGAKNGIYNSGCNGECSGPGKVCGDGIVSAPEEKCDTSVALANATCV
;
A
#
# COMPACT_ATOMS: atom_id res chain seq x y z
N PRO A 1 43.72 -18.83 27.23
CA PRO A 1 43.04 -19.05 25.99
C PRO A 1 43.85 -18.37 24.88
N THR A 2 44.52 -19.19 24.03
CA THR A 2 45.26 -18.69 22.87
C THR A 2 44.27 -18.17 21.86
N ARG A 3 44.34 -16.90 21.52
CA ARG A 3 43.62 -16.33 20.36
C ARG A 3 44.09 -17.09 19.12
N PRO A 4 43.17 -17.55 18.25
CA PRO A 4 43.56 -18.14 16.99
C PRO A 4 44.32 -17.10 16.14
N CYS A 5 45.32 -17.61 15.41
CA CYS A 5 46.15 -16.76 14.56
C CYS A 5 45.76 -16.96 13.10
N THR A 6 45.92 -15.88 12.30
CA THR A 6 45.89 -15.95 10.86
C THR A 6 47.00 -16.86 10.30
N PRO A 7 46.91 -17.29 9.02
CA PRO A 7 48.02 -18.08 8.40
C PRO A 7 49.41 -17.41 8.49
N ASP A 8 49.44 -16.07 8.60
CA ASP A 8 50.68 -15.31 8.74
C ASP A 8 51.14 -15.12 10.19
N CYS A 9 50.59 -15.89 11.13
CA CYS A 9 50.88 -15.84 12.57
C CYS A 9 50.55 -14.51 13.26
N ALA A 10 49.71 -13.67 12.67
CA ALA A 10 49.16 -12.49 13.31
C ALA A 10 47.95 -12.84 14.19
N VAL A 11 47.59 -11.96 15.12
CA VAL A 11 46.37 -12.13 15.91
C VAL A 11 45.18 -11.87 14.97
N ASN A 12 44.28 -12.81 14.85
CA ASN A 12 43.06 -12.65 14.08
C ASN A 12 42.17 -11.58 14.73
N ILE A 13 41.80 -10.57 13.93
CA ILE A 13 40.98 -9.44 14.34
C ILE A 13 40.01 -9.09 13.20
N CYS A 14 38.84 -8.61 13.54
CA CYS A 14 37.86 -8.14 12.57
C CYS A 14 38.48 -7.16 11.55
N GLY A 15 38.23 -7.39 10.27
CA GLY A 15 38.73 -6.58 9.15
C GLY A 15 40.08 -7.03 8.57
N ASP A 16 40.58 -8.19 8.95
CA ASP A 16 41.87 -8.73 8.43
C ASP A 16 41.70 -9.73 7.27
N GLY A 17 40.45 -10.05 6.88
CA GLY A 17 40.11 -10.93 5.76
C GLY A 17 40.07 -12.42 6.12
N TYR A 18 40.18 -12.76 7.40
CA TYR A 18 40.14 -14.17 7.87
C TYR A 18 39.06 -14.36 8.93
N PRO A 19 37.87 -14.87 8.59
CA PRO A 19 36.78 -15.01 9.54
C PRO A 19 37.14 -16.03 10.68
N LEU A 20 36.98 -15.59 11.92
CA LEU A 20 37.26 -16.33 13.12
C LEU A 20 36.08 -17.13 13.61
N THR A 21 36.04 -18.44 13.41
CA THR A 21 34.95 -19.28 13.90
C THR A 21 35.42 -20.09 15.16
N PRO A 22 34.73 -20.04 16.30
CA PRO A 22 33.60 -19.13 16.62
C PRO A 22 34.10 -17.75 17.09
N GLY A 23 33.49 -16.68 16.64
CA GLY A 23 33.81 -15.33 17.11
C GLY A 23 33.39 -14.23 16.14
N GLU A 24 33.54 -14.50 14.86
CA GLU A 24 33.14 -13.60 13.78
C GLU A 24 32.10 -14.30 12.89
N ALA A 25 31.05 -13.58 12.49
CA ALA A 25 30.06 -14.08 11.56
C ALA A 25 30.52 -13.86 10.10
N CYS A 26 31.36 -12.87 9.88
CA CYS A 26 31.98 -12.53 8.60
C CYS A 26 33.27 -11.74 8.83
N ASP A 27 34.14 -11.69 7.82
CA ASP A 27 35.27 -10.78 7.69
C ASP A 27 35.56 -10.58 6.20
N ASP A 28 35.53 -9.36 5.72
CA ASP A 28 35.75 -9.01 4.29
C ASP A 28 37.03 -8.23 4.06
N GLY A 29 37.89 -8.17 5.10
CA GLY A 29 39.20 -7.57 5.02
C GLY A 29 39.22 -6.05 5.20
N ASN A 30 38.12 -5.46 5.69
CA ASN A 30 38.08 -4.04 5.98
C ASN A 30 37.12 -3.72 7.15
N LEU A 31 37.01 -2.45 7.54
CA LEU A 31 36.09 -1.98 8.58
C LEU A 31 35.13 -0.92 8.01
N VAL A 32 34.73 -1.06 6.76
CA VAL A 32 33.75 -0.18 6.11
C VAL A 32 32.34 -0.68 6.44
N ASP A 33 31.42 0.21 6.81
CA ASP A 33 30.02 -0.13 7.04
C ASP A 33 29.23 -0.04 5.73
N GLY A 34 28.31 -0.98 5.52
CA GLY A 34 27.43 -0.98 4.36
C GLY A 34 27.89 -1.84 3.18
N ASP A 35 28.88 -2.69 3.36
CA ASP A 35 29.34 -3.70 2.40
C ASP A 35 28.99 -5.13 2.85
N THR A 36 29.81 -6.14 2.60
CA THR A 36 29.51 -7.54 2.86
C THR A 36 29.69 -7.96 4.32
N CYS A 37 30.36 -7.14 5.15
CA CYS A 37 30.57 -7.39 6.57
C CYS A 37 30.59 -6.07 7.36
N ARG A 38 30.00 -6.03 8.53
CA ARG A 38 30.06 -4.85 9.39
C ARG A 38 31.42 -4.72 10.11
N PRO A 39 31.79 -3.48 10.55
CA PRO A 39 33.03 -3.22 11.28
C PRO A 39 33.18 -3.99 12.61
N ASP A 40 32.11 -4.60 13.11
CA ASP A 40 32.07 -5.45 14.31
C ASP A 40 32.07 -6.94 13.96
N CYS A 41 32.31 -7.30 12.68
CA CYS A 41 32.28 -8.66 12.14
C CYS A 41 30.96 -9.38 12.34
N THR A 42 29.87 -8.66 12.37
CA THR A 42 28.52 -9.19 12.20
C THR A 42 28.07 -9.05 10.75
N LEU A 43 27.27 -10.00 10.29
CA LEU A 43 26.65 -9.89 8.98
C LEU A 43 25.81 -8.59 8.90
N PRO A 44 25.86 -7.88 7.79
CA PRO A 44 24.92 -6.79 7.57
C PRO A 44 23.50 -7.30 7.65
N PRO A 45 22.52 -6.47 8.03
CA PRO A 45 21.13 -6.87 8.03
C PRO A 45 20.74 -7.26 6.60
N THR A 46 20.42 -8.52 6.42
CA THR A 46 19.95 -9.06 5.15
C THR A 46 18.48 -9.39 5.31
N CYS A 47 17.66 -8.58 4.65
CA CYS A 47 16.23 -8.87 4.54
C CYS A 47 16.02 -10.32 4.05
N GLY A 48 15.06 -11.03 4.65
CA GLY A 48 14.75 -12.42 4.31
C GLY A 48 15.59 -13.47 5.02
N ASN A 49 16.29 -13.11 6.09
CA ASN A 49 17.05 -14.06 6.91
C ASN A 49 16.25 -14.65 8.09
N ASN A 50 14.99 -14.29 8.22
CA ASN A 50 14.05 -14.67 9.29
C ASN A 50 14.42 -14.11 10.68
N LYS A 51 15.12 -12.98 10.71
CA LYS A 51 15.51 -12.30 11.94
C LYS A 51 15.47 -10.78 11.71
N ILE A 52 14.69 -10.07 12.52
CA ILE A 52 14.65 -8.60 12.46
C ILE A 52 15.96 -8.03 13.01
N ASP A 53 16.75 -7.48 12.11
CA ASP A 53 18.03 -6.86 12.43
C ASP A 53 17.89 -5.33 12.60
N ASN A 54 18.98 -4.66 12.99
CA ASN A 54 18.95 -3.22 13.21
C ASN A 54 18.73 -2.46 11.90
N GLY A 55 17.66 -1.69 11.84
CA GLY A 55 17.26 -0.94 10.64
C GLY A 55 16.12 -1.58 9.86
N GLU A 56 15.68 -2.76 10.27
CA GLU A 56 14.53 -3.46 9.69
C GLU A 56 13.26 -3.21 10.51
N ALA A 57 12.15 -3.06 9.84
CA ALA A 57 10.83 -2.96 10.46
C ALA A 57 10.11 -4.32 10.51
N CYS A 58 10.55 -5.27 9.69
CA CYS A 58 10.08 -6.65 9.61
C CYS A 58 11.13 -7.51 8.90
N ASP A 59 11.03 -8.82 9.07
CA ASP A 59 11.70 -9.86 8.30
C ASP A 59 10.84 -11.14 8.41
N ASP A 60 10.42 -11.69 7.28
CA ASP A 60 9.56 -12.87 7.20
C ASP A 60 10.28 -14.08 6.59
N GLY A 61 11.60 -13.97 6.44
CA GLY A 61 12.46 -15.05 5.98
C GLY A 61 12.46 -15.26 4.47
N ASN A 62 11.97 -14.29 3.69
CA ASN A 62 11.96 -14.37 2.24
C ASN A 62 12.12 -12.97 1.58
N LEU A 63 12.14 -12.93 0.26
CA LEU A 63 12.25 -11.69 -0.53
C LEU A 63 11.04 -11.53 -1.47
N ILE A 64 9.86 -12.00 -1.06
CA ILE A 64 8.63 -11.90 -1.84
C ILE A 64 8.03 -10.52 -1.62
N GLU A 65 7.80 -9.78 -2.70
CA GLU A 65 7.27 -8.39 -2.66
C GLU A 65 5.73 -8.31 -2.62
N SER A 66 5.03 -9.41 -2.37
CA SER A 66 3.57 -9.44 -2.30
C SER A 66 3.02 -9.96 -0.98
N ASP A 67 3.85 -10.04 0.04
CA ASP A 67 3.48 -10.46 1.39
C ASP A 67 3.57 -9.28 2.41
N GLY A 68 3.75 -9.58 3.67
CA GLY A 68 3.70 -8.58 4.75
C GLY A 68 4.98 -7.80 4.97
N CYS A 69 6.09 -8.17 4.28
CA CYS A 69 7.41 -7.56 4.49
C CYS A 69 8.14 -7.33 3.17
N ILE A 70 8.20 -6.10 2.73
CA ILE A 70 8.79 -5.70 1.46
C ILE A 70 10.09 -4.94 1.72
N ALA A 71 11.23 -5.48 1.27
CA ALA A 71 12.56 -4.89 1.50
C ALA A 71 12.77 -4.48 2.97
N CYS A 72 12.39 -5.35 3.91
CA CYS A 72 12.43 -5.16 5.36
C CYS A 72 11.60 -3.99 5.89
N LYS A 73 10.60 -3.56 5.14
CA LYS A 73 9.57 -2.60 5.57
C LYS A 73 8.22 -3.29 5.57
N LYS A 74 7.38 -2.97 6.54
CA LYS A 74 6.01 -3.48 6.55
C LYS A 74 5.26 -2.99 5.33
N ALA A 75 4.61 -3.92 4.63
CA ALA A 75 3.72 -3.59 3.53
C ALA A 75 2.58 -2.70 4.02
N VAL A 76 2.29 -1.64 3.29
CA VAL A 76 1.23 -0.68 3.58
C VAL A 76 0.63 -0.16 2.28
N CYS A 77 -0.66 0.04 2.26
CA CYS A 77 -1.33 0.67 1.13
C CYS A 77 -0.63 1.98 0.71
N GLY A 78 -0.30 2.10 -0.57
CA GLY A 78 0.40 3.24 -1.15
C GLY A 78 1.91 3.08 -1.28
N ASP A 79 2.45 1.89 -1.06
CA ASP A 79 3.88 1.62 -1.24
C ASP A 79 4.26 1.09 -2.64
N GLY A 80 3.25 0.86 -3.49
CA GLY A 80 3.41 0.41 -4.87
C GLY A 80 3.47 -1.11 -5.03
N HIS A 81 3.23 -1.87 -3.96
CA HIS A 81 3.28 -3.34 -3.97
C HIS A 81 1.98 -3.92 -3.40
N VAL A 82 1.25 -4.68 -4.18
CA VAL A 82 -0.01 -5.29 -3.75
C VAL A 82 0.24 -6.39 -2.74
N GLN A 83 -0.13 -6.18 -1.48
CA GLN A 83 -0.07 -7.20 -0.44
C GLN A 83 -1.18 -8.24 -0.61
N THR A 84 -0.81 -9.47 -0.93
CA THR A 84 -1.74 -10.59 -1.17
C THR A 84 -2.70 -10.81 0.00
N ASN A 85 -3.99 -10.93 -0.27
CA ASN A 85 -5.10 -11.09 0.68
C ASN A 85 -5.37 -9.89 1.61
N VAL A 86 -4.66 -8.78 1.48
CA VAL A 86 -4.89 -7.56 2.26
C VAL A 86 -5.34 -6.44 1.34
N GLU A 87 -4.67 -6.28 0.21
CA GLU A 87 -4.94 -5.26 -0.78
C GLU A 87 -5.43 -5.89 -2.08
N SER A 88 -6.27 -5.16 -2.78
CA SER A 88 -6.78 -5.56 -4.10
C SER A 88 -6.07 -4.86 -5.25
N CYS A 89 -5.41 -3.74 -4.93
CA CYS A 89 -4.57 -2.94 -5.83
C CYS A 89 -3.64 -2.07 -5.00
N ASP A 90 -2.53 -1.63 -5.57
CA ASP A 90 -1.69 -0.57 -5.04
C ASP A 90 -1.01 0.17 -6.20
N ASP A 91 -1.41 1.40 -6.43
CA ASP A 91 -0.86 2.29 -7.46
C ASP A 91 -0.01 3.42 -6.82
N GLY A 92 0.38 3.25 -5.55
CA GLY A 92 1.12 4.23 -4.76
C GLY A 92 0.25 5.38 -4.23
N GLN A 93 -0.92 5.59 -4.80
CA GLN A 93 -1.91 6.60 -4.42
C GLN A 93 -3.25 6.31 -5.12
N GLU A 94 -4.29 7.11 -4.82
CA GLU A 94 -5.55 7.03 -5.57
C GLU A 94 -5.29 7.19 -7.09
N SER A 95 -5.86 6.27 -7.86
CA SER A 95 -5.72 6.22 -9.31
C SER A 95 -7.07 5.93 -9.98
N PRO A 96 -7.16 5.96 -11.33
CA PRO A 96 -8.38 5.55 -12.04
C PRO A 96 -8.80 4.09 -11.80
N THR A 97 -7.93 3.25 -11.26
CA THR A 97 -8.15 1.82 -11.03
C THR A 97 -8.14 1.42 -9.57
N CYS A 98 -7.56 2.25 -8.69
CA CYS A 98 -7.35 1.93 -7.29
C CYS A 98 -7.83 3.07 -6.38
N ASN A 99 -8.63 2.75 -5.38
CA ASN A 99 -9.04 3.69 -4.33
C ASN A 99 -7.88 3.99 -3.38
N ALA A 100 -7.99 5.09 -2.65
CA ALA A 100 -6.98 5.52 -1.66
C ALA A 100 -6.77 4.52 -0.50
N ASP A 101 -7.63 3.52 -0.36
CA ASP A 101 -7.51 2.44 0.65
C ASP A 101 -7.12 1.09 0.05
N CYS A 102 -6.57 1.10 -1.17
CA CYS A 102 -6.12 -0.09 -1.89
C CYS A 102 -7.19 -1.14 -2.19
N SER A 103 -8.44 -0.72 -2.24
CA SER A 103 -9.52 -1.49 -2.84
C SER A 103 -9.66 -1.16 -4.34
N VAL A 104 -10.09 -2.13 -5.13
CA VAL A 104 -10.40 -1.87 -6.54
C VAL A 104 -11.52 -0.85 -6.66
N ARG A 105 -11.31 0.16 -7.48
CA ARG A 105 -12.31 1.19 -7.75
C ARG A 105 -13.56 0.60 -8.39
N ALA A 106 -14.72 0.98 -7.88
CA ALA A 106 -16.01 0.68 -8.50
C ALA A 106 -17.05 1.74 -8.12
N CYS A 107 -17.77 2.27 -9.11
CA CYS A 107 -18.94 3.10 -8.80
C CYS A 107 -19.95 2.29 -7.97
N GLY A 108 -20.35 2.79 -6.81
CA GLY A 108 -21.26 2.11 -5.88
C GLY A 108 -20.56 1.39 -4.72
N ASP A 109 -19.25 1.56 -4.56
CA ASP A 109 -18.50 1.02 -3.44
C ASP A 109 -18.48 1.94 -2.20
N ALA A 110 -19.15 3.08 -2.29
CA ALA A 110 -19.24 4.15 -1.27
C ALA A 110 -17.90 4.89 -1.03
N LYS A 111 -16.98 4.85 -1.99
CA LYS A 111 -15.71 5.56 -1.96
C LYS A 111 -15.59 6.46 -3.18
N LEU A 112 -15.50 7.75 -2.94
CA LEU A 112 -15.36 8.72 -4.02
C LEU A 112 -13.94 8.66 -4.59
N ASN A 113 -13.79 8.17 -5.82
CA ASN A 113 -12.53 8.18 -6.56
C ASN A 113 -12.55 9.25 -7.65
N THR A 114 -12.00 10.41 -7.31
CA THR A 114 -11.97 11.54 -8.25
C THR A 114 -11.00 11.33 -9.39
N SER A 115 -9.96 10.53 -9.19
CA SER A 115 -8.99 10.13 -10.22
C SER A 115 -9.63 9.27 -11.31
N ALA A 116 -10.68 8.53 -10.97
CA ALA A 116 -11.50 7.75 -11.90
C ALA A 116 -12.61 8.59 -12.58
N GLY A 117 -12.70 9.87 -12.27
CA GLY A 117 -13.73 10.75 -12.80
C GLY A 117 -15.06 10.68 -12.07
N GLU A 118 -15.10 10.14 -10.87
CA GLU A 118 -16.30 10.15 -10.05
C GLU A 118 -16.57 11.54 -9.50
N ALA A 119 -17.80 11.98 -9.63
CA ALA A 119 -18.29 13.22 -9.03
C ALA A 119 -19.06 12.99 -7.72
N CYS A 120 -19.49 11.76 -7.52
CA CYS A 120 -20.19 11.30 -6.31
C CYS A 120 -20.09 9.77 -6.20
N ASP A 121 -20.19 9.23 -5.00
CA ASP A 121 -20.49 7.83 -4.74
C ASP A 121 -21.21 7.69 -3.39
N LEU A 122 -22.41 7.17 -3.44
CA LEU A 122 -23.29 6.92 -2.28
C LEU A 122 -23.53 5.42 -2.06
N GLY A 123 -22.65 4.59 -2.64
CA GLY A 123 -22.75 3.15 -2.58
C GLY A 123 -24.00 2.63 -3.28
N ALA A 124 -24.71 1.71 -2.66
CA ALA A 124 -25.93 1.12 -3.18
C ALA A 124 -27.09 2.12 -3.41
N LYS A 125 -26.90 3.39 -3.06
CA LYS A 125 -27.89 4.45 -3.33
C LYS A 125 -27.67 5.17 -4.66
N ASN A 126 -26.58 4.91 -5.36
CA ASN A 126 -26.34 5.46 -6.69
C ASN A 126 -27.44 5.05 -7.66
N GLY A 127 -27.90 5.98 -8.48
CA GLY A 127 -28.97 5.74 -9.44
C GLY A 127 -30.38 5.66 -8.86
N ILE A 128 -30.52 5.69 -7.53
CA ILE A 128 -31.84 5.77 -6.89
C ILE A 128 -32.38 7.20 -7.03
N TYR A 129 -33.65 7.32 -7.36
CA TYR A 129 -34.31 8.60 -7.45
C TYR A 129 -34.17 9.42 -6.14
N ASN A 130 -33.86 10.68 -6.22
CA ASN A 130 -33.58 11.59 -5.09
C ASN A 130 -32.36 11.18 -4.22
N SER A 131 -31.48 10.30 -4.66
CA SER A 131 -30.27 9.95 -3.90
C SER A 131 -29.18 11.02 -4.00
N GLY A 132 -29.16 11.78 -5.08
CA GLY A 132 -28.14 12.82 -5.33
C GLY A 132 -26.94 12.33 -6.15
N CYS A 133 -26.90 11.05 -6.52
CA CYS A 133 -25.84 10.49 -7.38
C CYS A 133 -26.44 9.58 -8.46
N ASN A 134 -26.00 9.74 -9.71
CA ASN A 134 -26.43 8.87 -10.81
C ASN A 134 -25.78 7.47 -10.71
N GLY A 135 -26.30 6.53 -11.51
CA GLY A 135 -25.81 5.14 -11.47
C GLY A 135 -24.40 4.93 -12.01
N GLU A 136 -23.83 5.92 -12.69
CA GLU A 136 -22.47 5.91 -13.24
C GLU A 136 -21.46 6.71 -12.39
N CYS A 137 -21.89 7.26 -11.25
CA CYS A 137 -21.09 8.11 -10.37
C CYS A 137 -20.51 9.39 -11.02
N SER A 138 -20.96 9.71 -12.22
CA SER A 138 -20.43 10.81 -13.02
C SER A 138 -21.05 12.18 -12.69
N GLY A 139 -22.06 12.22 -11.82
CA GLY A 139 -22.75 13.44 -11.45
C GLY A 139 -24.04 13.22 -10.68
N PRO A 140 -24.82 14.29 -10.50
CA PRO A 140 -26.05 14.22 -9.76
C PRO A 140 -27.03 13.20 -10.36
N GLY A 141 -27.74 12.51 -9.48
CA GLY A 141 -28.83 11.60 -9.84
C GLY A 141 -30.10 12.37 -10.22
N LYS A 142 -31.09 11.61 -10.64
CA LYS A 142 -32.41 12.14 -10.96
C LYS A 142 -33.12 12.68 -9.71
N VAL A 143 -33.57 13.89 -9.75
CA VAL A 143 -34.23 14.55 -8.63
C VAL A 143 -35.40 15.38 -9.14
N CYS A 144 -36.48 15.49 -8.34
CA CYS A 144 -37.59 16.39 -8.65
C CYS A 144 -37.09 17.85 -8.76
N GLY A 145 -37.39 18.52 -9.88
CA GLY A 145 -36.98 19.90 -10.13
C GLY A 145 -35.71 20.05 -10.96
N ASP A 146 -35.20 18.98 -11.55
CA ASP A 146 -34.00 19.02 -12.41
C ASP A 146 -34.31 19.41 -13.87
N GLY A 147 -35.57 19.60 -14.22
CA GLY A 147 -36.03 19.96 -15.57
C GLY A 147 -36.32 18.77 -16.46
N ILE A 148 -36.22 17.55 -15.97
CA ILE A 148 -36.39 16.29 -16.73
C ILE A 148 -37.37 15.36 -16.04
N VAL A 149 -38.51 15.07 -16.71
CA VAL A 149 -39.46 14.09 -16.18
C VAL A 149 -38.87 12.68 -16.25
N SER A 150 -38.49 12.13 -15.15
CA SER A 150 -37.90 10.77 -15.01
C SER A 150 -38.95 9.72 -14.72
N ALA A 151 -39.72 9.28 -15.74
CA ALA A 151 -40.71 8.22 -15.59
C ALA A 151 -40.05 6.85 -15.32
N PRO A 152 -40.64 5.98 -14.49
CA PRO A 152 -41.94 6.12 -13.84
C PRO A 152 -41.94 6.86 -12.49
N GLU A 153 -40.75 7.28 -11.99
CA GLU A 153 -40.57 7.86 -10.65
C GLU A 153 -41.19 9.26 -10.56
N GLU A 154 -41.25 9.98 -11.68
CA GLU A 154 -41.87 11.29 -11.77
C GLU A 154 -43.03 11.30 -12.75
N LYS A 155 -44.11 11.97 -12.36
CA LYS A 155 -45.23 12.28 -13.25
C LYS A 155 -45.19 13.72 -13.77
N CYS A 156 -44.41 14.57 -13.13
CA CYS A 156 -44.16 15.96 -13.51
C CYS A 156 -42.83 16.40 -12.93
N ASP A 157 -42.17 17.34 -13.59
CA ASP A 157 -41.03 18.07 -13.06
C ASP A 157 -41.41 19.56 -13.03
N THR A 158 -41.13 20.22 -11.93
CA THR A 158 -41.26 21.67 -11.84
C THR A 158 -39.89 22.27 -11.51
N SER A 159 -39.20 22.74 -12.52
CA SER A 159 -37.94 23.51 -12.37
C SER A 159 -38.15 24.83 -11.58
N VAL A 160 -39.39 25.13 -11.20
CA VAL A 160 -39.78 26.26 -10.35
C VAL A 160 -40.54 25.68 -9.17
N ALA A 161 -40.00 25.88 -7.97
CA ALA A 161 -40.68 25.52 -6.73
C ALA A 161 -42.03 26.28 -6.63
N LEU A 162 -43.07 25.71 -7.21
CA LEU A 162 -44.42 26.08 -6.85
C LEU A 162 -44.68 25.52 -5.46
N ALA A 163 -44.96 26.38 -4.51
CA ALA A 163 -45.05 26.13 -3.09
C ALA A 163 -46.02 25.02 -2.66
N ASN A 164 -46.69 24.30 -3.57
CA ASN A 164 -47.69 23.28 -3.32
C ASN A 164 -47.71 22.13 -4.36
N ALA A 165 -46.70 21.97 -5.21
CA ALA A 165 -46.62 20.86 -6.13
C ALA A 165 -45.77 19.73 -5.51
N THR A 166 -46.36 18.68 -5.07
CA THR A 166 -45.71 17.42 -4.74
C THR A 166 -45.43 16.67 -6.03
N CYS A 167 -44.15 16.65 -6.46
CA CYS A 167 -43.64 15.62 -7.38
C CYS A 167 -43.65 14.30 -6.64
N VAL A 168 -44.58 13.42 -7.00
CA VAL A 168 -44.68 12.05 -6.50
C VAL A 168 -44.60 11.12 -7.72
#